data_1824c81ec56c3b79f82f0b59ad6c7b8b
#
_entry.id   1824c81ec56c3b79f82f0b59ad6c7b8b
#
_cell.length_a   1.000
_cell.length_b   1.000
_cell.length_c   1.000
_cell.angle_alpha   90.00
_cell.angle_beta   90.00
_cell.angle_gamma   90.00
#
_symmetry.space_group_name_H-M   'P 1'
#
loop_
_entity.id
_entity.type
_entity.pdbx_description
1 polymer ?
#
loop_
_entity_poly.entity_id
_entity_poly.type
_entity_poly.pdbx_seq_one_letter_code
_entity_poly.pdbx_strand_id
1 'polypeptide(L)'
;MKHKMLAPYMETARAFSKLSYATRKKVGGIAVTPQDVMVYSWNGRPIGEYNNCEDASGDTHQDVLHCESNLVAKAAREGISLKGSTVVVTLSPCLNCSKQMYQAGVMRVVYDEEYRDLSGIDFLRKHSVFVEQYEEN
;
A
#
# COMPACT_ATOMS: atom_id res chain seq x y z
N MET A 1 -14.28 -8.49 -2.98
CA MET A 1 -14.55 -7.80 -1.70
C MET A 1 -15.81 -6.98 -1.85
N LYS A 2 -16.72 -7.11 -0.92
CA LYS A 2 -17.98 -6.35 -0.93
C LYS A 2 -17.72 -4.92 -0.47
N HIS A 3 -18.49 -3.97 -1.03
CA HIS A 3 -18.32 -2.55 -0.70
C HIS A 3 -18.43 -2.26 0.81
N LYS A 4 -19.36 -2.91 1.51
CA LYS A 4 -19.54 -2.73 2.97
C LYS A 4 -18.33 -3.08 3.81
N MET A 5 -17.39 -3.85 3.26
CA MET A 5 -16.18 -4.26 3.97
C MET A 5 -15.07 -3.22 3.89
N LEU A 6 -15.22 -2.21 3.03
CA LEU A 6 -14.16 -1.22 2.82
C LEU A 6 -13.90 -0.38 4.06
N ALA A 7 -14.92 0.00 4.81
CA ALA A 7 -14.72 0.84 6.00
C ALA A 7 -13.82 0.15 7.04
N PRO A 8 -14.10 -1.08 7.51
CA PRO A 8 -13.21 -1.74 8.44
C PRO A 8 -11.80 -2.00 7.86
N TYR A 9 -11.69 -2.27 6.57
CA TYR A 9 -10.37 -2.46 5.96
C TYR A 9 -9.60 -1.14 5.86
N MET A 10 -10.26 -0.04 5.52
CA MET A 10 -9.59 1.27 5.51
C MET A 10 -9.19 1.71 6.92
N GLU A 11 -10.04 1.47 7.92
CA GLU A 11 -9.68 1.71 9.32
C GLU A 11 -8.47 0.89 9.74
N THR A 12 -8.39 -0.36 9.29
CA THR A 12 -7.24 -1.23 9.55
C THR A 12 -5.97 -0.68 8.90
N ALA A 13 -6.04 -0.25 7.65
CA ALA A 13 -4.91 0.38 6.96
C ALA A 13 -4.46 1.66 7.69
N ARG A 14 -5.39 2.49 8.11
CA ARG A 14 -5.10 3.70 8.90
C ARG A 14 -4.44 3.38 10.22
N ALA A 15 -4.91 2.33 10.90
CA ALA A 15 -4.30 1.88 12.16
C ALA A 15 -2.85 1.48 11.95
N PHE A 16 -2.56 0.71 10.92
CA PHE A 16 -1.19 0.27 10.61
C PHE A 16 -0.28 1.41 10.18
N SER A 17 -0.80 2.46 9.56
CA SER A 17 0.00 3.63 9.21
C SER A 17 0.68 4.26 10.42
N LYS A 18 0.05 4.17 11.60
CA LYS A 18 0.59 4.70 12.84
C LYS A 18 1.84 3.99 13.33
N LEU A 19 2.13 2.80 12.80
CA LEU A 19 3.33 2.05 13.14
C LEU A 19 4.55 2.48 12.31
N SER A 20 4.35 3.29 11.27
CA SER A 20 5.46 3.85 10.50
C SER A 20 6.26 4.84 11.33
N TYR A 21 7.59 4.80 11.19
CA TYR A 21 8.51 5.75 11.80
C TYR A 21 8.78 6.96 10.92
N ALA A 22 8.09 7.09 9.78
CA ALA A 22 8.23 8.25 8.92
C ALA A 22 7.68 9.50 9.62
N THR A 23 8.40 10.62 9.49
CA THR A 23 7.93 11.91 9.98
C THR A 23 7.24 12.71 8.88
N ARG A 24 7.63 12.48 7.60
CA ARG A 24 7.07 13.22 6.46
C ARG A 24 5.67 12.73 6.11
N LYS A 25 5.48 11.43 5.95
CA LYS A 25 4.18 10.84 5.65
C LYS A 25 4.14 9.38 6.08
N LYS A 26 3.22 9.04 6.94
CA LYS A 26 2.96 7.67 7.38
C LYS A 26 1.90 7.07 6.48
N VAL A 27 2.21 5.93 5.86
CA VAL A 27 1.30 5.23 4.96
C VAL A 27 1.11 3.80 5.47
N GLY A 28 -0.13 3.36 5.53
CA GLY A 28 -0.48 1.99 5.89
C GLY A 28 -1.32 1.35 4.79
N GLY A 29 -1.23 0.04 4.67
CA GLY A 29 -1.98 -0.69 3.67
C GLY A 29 -2.18 -2.14 3.99
N ILE A 30 -3.19 -2.70 3.37
CA ILE A 30 -3.49 -4.13 3.45
C ILE A 30 -3.79 -4.65 2.05
N ALA A 31 -3.53 -5.92 1.84
CA ALA A 31 -4.02 -6.66 0.68
C ALA A 31 -4.91 -7.79 1.19
N VAL A 32 -6.06 -7.94 0.58
CA VAL A 32 -6.98 -9.03 0.88
C VAL A 32 -7.09 -9.91 -0.35
N THR A 33 -6.69 -11.17 -0.21
CA THR A 33 -6.69 -12.14 -1.30
C THR A 33 -8.10 -12.65 -1.58
N PRO A 34 -8.34 -13.28 -2.74
CA PRO A 34 -9.63 -13.94 -3.00
C PRO A 34 -10.01 -15.00 -1.98
N GLN A 35 -9.02 -15.56 -1.26
CA GLN A 35 -9.23 -16.55 -0.20
C GLN A 35 -9.40 -15.90 1.19
N ASP A 36 -9.58 -14.58 1.22
CA ASP A 36 -9.79 -13.82 2.45
C ASP A 36 -8.57 -13.79 3.39
N VAL A 37 -7.37 -13.96 2.86
CA VAL A 37 -6.12 -13.80 3.60
C VAL A 37 -5.69 -12.35 3.55
N MET A 38 -5.38 -11.76 4.69
CA MET A 38 -4.95 -10.38 4.78
C MET A 38 -3.43 -10.31 5.00
N VAL A 39 -2.77 -9.52 4.15
CA VAL A 39 -1.38 -9.10 4.35
C VAL A 39 -1.40 -7.61 4.64
N TYR A 40 -0.60 -7.17 5.60
CA TYR A 40 -0.56 -5.76 5.99
C TYR A 40 0.85 -5.23 5.97
N SER A 41 1.00 -3.93 5.78
CA SER A 41 2.30 -3.27 5.83
C SER A 41 2.15 -1.77 6.10
N TRP A 42 3.29 -1.13 6.27
CA TRP A 42 3.43 0.33 6.33
C TRP A 42 4.79 0.69 5.72
N ASN A 43 5.00 1.97 5.44
CA ASN A 43 6.29 2.41 4.90
C ASN A 43 7.37 2.39 5.97
N GLY A 44 8.55 1.93 5.59
CA GLY A 44 9.67 1.81 6.52
C GLY A 44 10.91 1.23 5.87
N ARG A 45 12.00 1.24 6.64
CA ARG A 45 13.27 0.65 6.22
C ARG A 45 13.21 -0.87 6.33
N PRO A 46 14.13 -1.60 5.64
CA PRO A 46 14.18 -3.05 5.73
C PRO A 46 14.39 -3.54 7.16
N ILE A 47 13.98 -4.78 7.39
CA ILE A 47 14.20 -5.46 8.68
C ILE A 47 15.68 -5.41 9.03
N GLY A 48 15.98 -5.02 10.27
CA GLY A 48 17.35 -4.94 10.77
C GLY A 48 17.96 -3.55 10.73
N GLU A 49 17.34 -2.61 10.02
CA GLU A 49 17.78 -1.22 10.02
C GLU A 49 17.18 -0.45 11.22
N TYR A 50 17.75 0.73 11.52
CA TYR A 50 17.21 1.59 12.55
C TYR A 50 15.80 2.04 12.20
N ASN A 51 14.96 2.25 13.21
CA ASN A 51 13.58 2.69 13.07
C ASN A 51 13.49 4.20 12.83
N ASN A 52 14.09 4.66 11.72
CA ASN A 52 13.98 6.04 11.27
C ASN A 52 13.93 6.05 9.75
N CYS A 53 12.97 6.79 9.20
CA CYS A 53 12.82 6.87 7.75
C CYS A 53 13.60 8.05 7.15
N GLU A 54 13.81 9.10 7.92
CA GLU A 54 14.51 10.30 7.48
C GLU A 54 15.90 10.39 8.17
N ASP A 55 16.87 10.94 7.44
CA ASP A 55 18.21 11.19 7.98
C ASP A 55 18.24 12.51 8.78
N ALA A 56 19.44 12.90 9.26
CA ALA A 56 19.61 14.12 10.05
C ALA A 56 19.22 15.39 9.29
N SER A 57 19.24 15.36 7.96
CA SER A 57 18.83 16.48 7.10
C SER A 57 17.33 16.49 6.78
N GLY A 58 16.58 15.49 7.25
CA GLY A 58 15.16 15.35 6.98
C GLY A 58 14.85 14.67 5.64
N ASP A 59 15.87 14.19 4.93
CA ASP A 59 15.66 13.46 3.67
C ASP A 59 15.37 11.99 3.96
N THR A 60 14.45 11.41 3.16
CA THR A 60 14.12 10.00 3.27
C THR A 60 15.31 9.14 2.89
N HIS A 61 15.64 8.16 3.75
CA HIS A 61 16.67 7.18 3.42
C HIS A 61 16.31 6.44 2.13
N GLN A 62 17.32 6.14 1.31
CA GLN A 62 17.10 5.47 0.02
C GLN A 62 16.57 4.05 0.16
N ASP A 63 16.79 3.41 1.32
CA ASP A 63 16.33 2.04 1.57
C ASP A 63 14.92 1.97 2.16
N VAL A 64 14.23 3.09 2.33
CA VAL A 64 12.82 3.08 2.76
C VAL A 64 11.97 2.47 1.67
N LEU A 65 11.20 1.43 2.04
CA LEU A 65 10.19 0.86 1.16
C LEU A 65 8.87 1.62 1.36
N HIS A 66 8.22 1.97 0.27
CA HIS A 66 6.85 2.42 0.35
C HIS A 66 5.97 1.28 0.87
N CYS A 67 4.84 1.63 1.45
CA CYS A 67 3.91 0.66 2.01
C CYS A 67 3.58 -0.46 1.01
N GLU A 68 3.27 -0.10 -0.23
CA GLU A 68 2.85 -1.05 -1.27
C GLU A 68 4.00 -1.99 -1.68
N SER A 69 5.22 -1.46 -1.84
CA SER A 69 6.40 -2.27 -2.14
C SER A 69 6.70 -3.24 -1.00
N ASN A 70 6.57 -2.77 0.23
CA ASN A 70 6.77 -3.61 1.42
C ASN A 70 5.70 -4.71 1.48
N LEU A 71 4.47 -4.39 1.11
CA LEU A 71 3.37 -5.35 1.05
C LEU A 71 3.66 -6.47 0.05
N VAL A 72 4.09 -6.12 -1.15
CA VAL A 72 4.45 -7.08 -2.20
C VAL A 72 5.63 -7.97 -1.76
N ALA A 73 6.66 -7.37 -1.19
CA ALA A 73 7.83 -8.10 -0.71
C ALA A 73 7.47 -9.05 0.43
N LYS A 74 6.64 -8.61 1.37
CA LYS A 74 6.18 -9.45 2.48
C LYS A 74 5.38 -10.64 1.98
N ALA A 75 4.46 -10.42 1.06
CA ALA A 75 3.68 -11.51 0.46
C ALA A 75 4.59 -12.52 -0.25
N ALA A 76 5.59 -12.04 -0.99
CA ALA A 76 6.55 -12.90 -1.66
C ALA A 76 7.35 -13.74 -0.66
N ARG A 77 7.84 -13.13 0.42
CA ARG A 77 8.62 -13.85 1.44
C ARG A 77 7.79 -14.93 2.13
N GLU A 78 6.52 -14.65 2.40
CA GLU A 78 5.64 -15.59 3.12
C GLU A 78 4.90 -16.55 2.19
N GLY A 79 5.15 -16.51 0.90
CA GLY A 79 4.53 -17.42 -0.06
C GLY A 79 3.04 -17.17 -0.26
N ILE A 80 2.58 -15.93 -0.10
CA ILE A 80 1.19 -15.55 -0.29
C ILE A 80 1.03 -14.91 -1.67
N SER A 81 0.24 -15.54 -2.53
CA SER A 81 -0.08 -14.97 -3.84
C SER A 81 -1.01 -13.76 -3.69
N LEU A 82 -0.66 -12.66 -4.33
CA LEU A 82 -1.53 -11.47 -4.41
C LEU A 82 -2.43 -11.48 -5.65
N LYS A 83 -2.42 -12.57 -6.41
CA LYS A 83 -3.25 -12.69 -7.62
C LYS A 83 -4.73 -12.49 -7.25
N GLY A 84 -5.37 -11.56 -7.92
CA GLY A 84 -6.79 -11.25 -7.70
C GLY A 84 -7.10 -10.48 -6.43
N SER A 85 -6.07 -9.99 -5.72
CA SER A 85 -6.27 -9.31 -4.44
C SER A 85 -6.77 -7.87 -4.61
N THR A 86 -7.35 -7.37 -3.53
CA THR A 86 -7.70 -5.95 -3.34
C THR A 86 -6.69 -5.34 -2.38
N VAL A 87 -6.09 -4.22 -2.76
CA VAL A 87 -5.21 -3.44 -1.90
C VAL A 87 -6.00 -2.23 -1.40
N VAL A 88 -5.99 -2.04 -0.08
CA VAL A 88 -6.58 -0.87 0.58
C VAL A 88 -5.44 -0.11 1.23
N VAL A 89 -5.23 1.14 0.84
CA VAL A 89 -4.04 1.90 1.22
C VAL A 89 -4.43 3.34 1.57
N THR A 90 -3.73 3.94 2.54
CA THR A 90 -4.09 5.28 3.03
C THR A 90 -3.70 6.41 2.10
N LEU A 91 -2.75 6.18 1.19
CA LEU A 91 -2.31 7.17 0.20
C LEU A 91 -2.26 6.51 -1.18
N SER A 92 -2.70 7.22 -2.22
CA SER A 92 -2.70 6.68 -3.57
C SER A 92 -1.28 6.29 -4.01
N PRO A 93 -1.12 5.16 -4.73
CA PRO A 93 0.19 4.62 -5.05
C PRO A 93 0.92 5.42 -6.11
N CYS A 94 2.25 5.52 -5.97
CA CYS A 94 3.10 6.07 -7.02
C CYS A 94 3.21 5.10 -8.20
N LEU A 95 3.78 5.56 -9.31
CA LEU A 95 3.95 4.74 -10.52
C LEU A 95 4.76 3.47 -10.24
N ASN A 96 5.86 3.61 -9.50
CA ASN A 96 6.74 2.48 -9.23
C ASN A 96 6.03 1.38 -8.43
N CYS A 97 5.29 1.76 -7.39
CA CYS A 97 4.51 0.80 -6.60
C CYS A 97 3.34 0.22 -7.41
N SER A 98 2.72 1.01 -8.25
CA SER A 98 1.62 0.57 -9.11
C SER A 98 2.06 -0.52 -10.09
N LYS A 99 3.24 -0.36 -10.70
CA LYS A 99 3.82 -1.39 -11.58
C LYS A 99 4.01 -2.70 -10.83
N GLN A 100 4.54 -2.62 -9.62
CA GLN A 100 4.79 -3.81 -8.79
C GLN A 100 3.50 -4.53 -8.41
N MET A 101 2.50 -3.78 -7.98
CA MET A 101 1.20 -4.34 -7.62
C MET A 101 0.53 -5.00 -8.82
N TYR A 102 0.57 -4.36 -9.99
CA TYR A 102 0.01 -4.91 -11.21
C TYR A 102 0.67 -6.25 -11.56
N GLN A 103 2.01 -6.29 -11.57
CA GLN A 103 2.75 -7.51 -11.88
C GLN A 103 2.54 -8.61 -10.84
N ALA A 104 2.24 -8.25 -9.61
CA ALA A 104 1.91 -9.21 -8.55
C ALA A 104 0.48 -9.77 -8.67
N GLY A 105 -0.34 -9.23 -9.57
CA GLY A 105 -1.70 -9.71 -9.81
C GLY A 105 -2.80 -8.98 -9.05
N VAL A 106 -2.50 -7.85 -8.44
CA VAL A 106 -3.52 -7.03 -7.77
C VAL A 106 -4.55 -6.56 -8.79
N MET A 107 -5.84 -6.72 -8.47
CA MET A 107 -6.94 -6.42 -9.39
C MET A 107 -7.73 -5.17 -8.99
N ARG A 108 -7.64 -4.76 -7.73
CA ARG A 108 -8.38 -3.60 -7.22
C ARG A 108 -7.52 -2.82 -6.22
N VAL A 109 -7.55 -1.50 -6.30
CA VAL A 109 -6.88 -0.62 -5.36
C VAL A 109 -7.89 0.41 -4.87
N VAL A 110 -8.02 0.53 -3.55
CA VAL A 110 -8.85 1.53 -2.88
C VAL A 110 -7.93 2.40 -2.03
N TYR A 111 -7.89 3.70 -2.29
CA TYR A 111 -7.03 4.61 -1.55
C TYR A 111 -7.83 5.68 -0.82
N ASP A 112 -7.27 6.19 0.29
CA ASP A 112 -7.92 7.22 1.12
C ASP A 112 -7.55 8.62 0.61
N GLU A 113 -6.30 9.03 0.81
CA GLU A 113 -5.82 10.33 0.39
C GLU A 113 -5.20 10.26 -1.00
N GLU A 114 -5.45 11.30 -1.81
CA GLU A 114 -4.88 11.38 -3.14
C GLU A 114 -3.50 12.04 -3.09
N TYR A 115 -2.50 11.35 -3.66
CA TYR A 115 -1.18 11.90 -3.85
C TYR A 115 -1.20 12.87 -5.05
N ARG A 116 -0.36 13.90 -5.00
CA ARG A 116 -0.31 14.92 -6.07
C ARG A 116 0.05 14.35 -7.45
N ASP A 117 0.85 13.29 -7.51
CA ASP A 117 1.22 12.61 -8.74
C ASP A 117 0.25 11.44 -8.99
N LEU A 118 -0.54 11.57 -10.05
CA LEU A 118 -1.57 10.58 -10.41
C LEU A 118 -1.09 9.53 -11.39
N SER A 119 0.19 9.54 -11.76
CA SER A 119 0.73 8.61 -12.78
C SER A 119 0.55 7.15 -12.38
N GLY A 120 0.61 6.83 -11.10
CA GLY A 120 0.37 5.47 -10.60
C GLY A 120 -1.06 5.03 -10.81
N ILE A 121 -2.02 5.88 -10.46
CA ILE A 121 -3.44 5.61 -10.66
C ILE A 121 -3.74 5.45 -12.17
N ASP A 122 -3.20 6.33 -12.99
CA ASP A 122 -3.41 6.30 -14.43
C ASP A 122 -2.84 5.00 -15.03
N PHE A 123 -1.67 4.56 -14.58
CA PHE A 123 -1.07 3.30 -14.99
C PHE A 123 -2.01 2.12 -14.66
N LEU A 124 -2.50 2.05 -13.42
CA LEU A 124 -3.38 0.97 -12.99
C LEU A 124 -4.66 0.90 -13.83
N ARG A 125 -5.29 2.06 -14.04
CA ARG A 125 -6.51 2.14 -14.86
C ARG A 125 -6.26 1.74 -16.30
N LYS A 126 -5.14 2.16 -16.88
CA LYS A 126 -4.75 1.77 -18.23
C LYS A 126 -4.64 0.25 -18.38
N HIS A 127 -4.21 -0.43 -17.33
CA HIS A 127 -4.05 -1.88 -17.33
C HIS A 127 -5.25 -2.62 -16.71
N SER A 128 -6.41 -1.97 -16.68
CA SER A 128 -7.69 -2.56 -16.26
C SER A 128 -7.74 -2.99 -14.80
N VAL A 129 -6.91 -2.39 -13.96
CA VAL A 129 -7.05 -2.52 -12.50
C VAL A 129 -8.14 -1.55 -12.05
N PHE A 130 -9.06 -2.02 -11.25
CA PHE A 130 -10.12 -1.17 -10.71
C PHE A 130 -9.54 -0.30 -9.59
N VAL A 131 -9.62 1.03 -9.77
CA VAL A 131 -9.07 1.99 -8.79
C VAL A 131 -10.16 2.96 -8.37
N GLU A 132 -10.35 3.09 -7.07
CA GLU A 132 -11.32 4.04 -6.51
C GLU A 132 -10.76 4.74 -5.28
N GLN A 133 -11.18 5.97 -5.07
CA GLN A 133 -10.93 6.67 -3.82
C GLN A 133 -11.99 6.27 -2.80
N TYR A 134 -11.56 6.01 -1.58
CA TYR A 134 -12.47 5.67 -0.49
C TYR A 134 -13.30 6.88 -0.09
N GLU A 135 -14.59 6.69 0.04
CA GLU A 135 -15.52 7.72 0.54
C GLU A 135 -16.26 7.17 1.74
N GLU A 136 -16.30 7.94 2.81
CA GLU A 136 -17.06 7.60 4.00
C GLU A 136 -18.53 7.96 3.77
N ASN A 137 -19.40 7.05 4.15
CA ASN A 137 -20.86 7.27 4.06
C ASN A 137 -21.42 7.73 5.40
#